data_3caf7100731ba18b1ed368eecbea4d3a
#
_entry.id   3caf7100731ba18b1ed368eecbea4d3a
#
_cell.length_a   1.000
_cell.length_b   1.000
_cell.length_c   1.000
_cell.angle_alpha   90.00
_cell.angle_beta   90.00
_cell.angle_gamma   90.00
#
_symmetry.space_group_name_H-M   'P 1'
#
loop_
_entity.id
_entity.type
_entity.pdbx_description
1 polymer ?
#
loop_
_entity_poly.entity_id
_entity_poly.type
_entity_poly.pdbx_seq_one_letter_code
_entity_poly.pdbx_strand_id
1 'polypeptide(L)'
;MLTLVLWTVFEDRLFTKNNAKELVEEQQILLVDKFELQENKSMSAIGDYYHTFTLKLSESDRQNAILKIKSADNFKADNSSIDQRLYLSDKRYFGTKVTQNYETENAYVREYFQPSGQEGYAPTFRRISISKTKNELTFEDIDE
;
A
#
# COMPACT_ATOMS: atom_id res chain seq x y z
N MET A 1 18.70 -4.51 -24.46
CA MET A 1 19.06 -4.75 -23.06
C MET A 1 19.39 -3.47 -22.31
N LEU A 2 20.23 -2.59 -22.82
CA LEU A 2 20.53 -1.29 -22.22
C LEU A 2 19.30 -0.39 -22.09
N THR A 3 18.37 -0.46 -23.03
CA THR A 3 17.13 0.33 -23.04
C THR A 3 16.19 -0.05 -21.90
N LEU A 4 16.11 -1.34 -21.53
CA LEU A 4 15.26 -1.82 -20.44
C LEU A 4 15.79 -1.40 -19.06
N VAL A 5 17.12 -1.45 -18.88
CA VAL A 5 17.76 -1.02 -17.64
C VAL A 5 17.61 0.50 -17.44
N LEU A 6 17.78 1.27 -18.52
CA LEU A 6 17.58 2.73 -18.50
C LEU A 6 16.13 3.10 -18.18
N TRP A 7 15.16 2.35 -18.71
CA TRP A 7 13.74 2.59 -18.48
C TRP A 7 13.36 2.35 -17.00
N THR A 8 13.84 1.26 -16.40
CA THR A 8 13.59 0.94 -14.98
C THR A 8 14.20 2.02 -14.07
N VAL A 9 15.42 2.45 -14.34
CA VAL A 9 16.07 3.52 -13.58
C VAL A 9 15.33 4.85 -13.76
N PHE A 10 14.76 5.10 -14.93
CA PHE A 10 14.00 6.31 -15.23
C PHE A 10 12.67 6.34 -14.46
N GLU A 11 11.95 5.20 -14.36
CA GLU A 11 10.71 5.08 -13.58
C GLU A 11 10.96 5.41 -12.12
N ASP A 12 11.99 4.84 -11.52
CA ASP A 12 12.33 5.07 -10.11
C ASP A 12 12.67 6.54 -9.84
N ARG A 13 13.30 7.21 -10.79
CA ARG A 13 13.63 8.64 -10.69
C ARG A 13 12.43 9.54 -10.90
N LEU A 14 11.43 9.11 -11.68
CA LEU A 14 10.22 9.87 -11.95
C LEU A 14 9.19 9.77 -10.84
N PHE A 15 9.30 8.77 -9.96
CA PHE A 15 8.43 8.64 -8.79
C PHE A 15 8.84 9.68 -7.75
N THR A 16 7.95 10.63 -7.50
CA THR A 16 8.22 11.79 -6.63
C THR A 16 7.48 11.68 -5.31
N LYS A 17 7.81 12.58 -4.37
CA LYS A 17 7.05 12.75 -3.13
C LYS A 17 5.57 13.00 -3.38
N ASN A 18 5.23 13.77 -4.41
CA ASN A 18 3.85 14.05 -4.76
C ASN A 18 3.11 12.79 -5.20
N ASN A 19 3.77 11.91 -5.96
CA ASN A 19 3.19 10.64 -6.36
C ASN A 19 2.92 9.75 -5.14
N ALA A 20 3.88 9.71 -4.21
CA ALA A 20 3.72 8.96 -2.97
C ALA A 20 2.55 9.50 -2.14
N LYS A 21 2.44 10.81 -2.02
CA LYS A 21 1.35 11.47 -1.30
C LYS A 21 -0.01 11.13 -1.89
N GLU A 22 -0.14 11.19 -3.21
CA GLU A 22 -1.39 10.84 -3.91
C GLU A 22 -1.83 9.41 -3.61
N LEU A 23 -0.90 8.45 -3.68
CA LEU A 23 -1.20 7.05 -3.41
C LEU A 23 -1.66 6.81 -1.98
N VAL A 24 -1.03 7.48 -1.02
CA VAL A 24 -1.40 7.37 0.39
C VAL A 24 -2.75 8.03 0.65
N GLU A 25 -2.98 9.20 0.07
CA GLU A 25 -4.24 9.94 0.26
C GLU A 25 -5.44 9.24 -0.43
N GLU A 26 -5.21 8.49 -1.49
CA GLU A 26 -6.25 7.63 -2.10
C GLU A 26 -6.80 6.62 -1.09
N GLN A 27 -5.99 6.21 -0.13
CA GLN A 27 -6.39 5.31 0.95
C GLN A 27 -6.98 6.07 2.14
N GLN A 28 -7.27 7.37 1.98
CA GLN A 28 -7.88 8.24 2.99
C GLN A 28 -6.99 8.50 4.21
N ILE A 29 -5.68 8.39 4.03
CA ILE A 29 -4.70 8.81 5.04
C ILE A 29 -4.09 10.12 4.55
N LEU A 30 -4.35 11.21 5.30
CA LEU A 30 -3.91 12.54 4.91
C LEU A 30 -2.52 12.85 5.46
N LEU A 31 -1.67 13.43 4.61
CA LEU A 31 -0.35 13.89 4.98
C LEU A 31 -0.35 15.43 4.96
N VAL A 32 -0.41 16.03 6.14
CA VAL A 32 -0.53 17.48 6.30
C VAL A 32 0.85 18.13 6.42
N ASP A 33 1.76 17.48 7.12
CA ASP A 33 3.09 17.99 7.39
C ASP A 33 4.09 17.54 6.32
N LYS A 34 5.31 18.06 6.42
CA LYS A 34 6.41 17.62 5.58
C LYS A 34 6.76 16.17 5.91
N PHE A 35 7.05 15.39 4.87
CA PHE A 35 7.49 14.01 5.00
C PHE A 35 8.68 13.78 4.06
N GLU A 36 9.39 12.67 4.28
CA GLU A 36 10.53 12.29 3.45
C GLU A 36 10.26 10.95 2.78
N LEU A 37 10.52 10.86 1.48
CA LEU A 37 10.54 9.59 0.76
C LEU A 37 11.91 8.94 0.97
N GLN A 38 11.95 7.85 1.74
CA GLN A 38 13.20 7.21 2.13
C GLN A 38 13.61 6.08 1.21
N GLU A 39 12.66 5.21 0.88
CA GLU A 39 12.90 4.09 -0.01
C GLU A 39 11.81 4.04 -1.07
N ASN A 40 12.20 3.63 -2.27
CA ASN A 40 11.27 3.44 -3.37
C ASN A 40 11.81 2.31 -4.24
N LYS A 41 11.09 1.19 -4.28
CA LYS A 41 11.48 -0.01 -5.01
C LYS A 41 10.32 -0.52 -5.83
N SER A 42 10.57 -0.82 -7.09
CA SER A 42 9.60 -1.46 -7.95
C SER A 42 10.23 -2.70 -8.59
N MET A 43 9.44 -3.76 -8.67
CA MET A 43 9.81 -4.99 -9.36
C MET A 43 8.67 -5.40 -10.27
N SER A 44 8.98 -5.73 -11.52
CA SER A 44 8.00 -6.28 -12.43
C SER A 44 8.54 -7.57 -13.05
N ALA A 45 7.67 -8.58 -13.07
CA ALA A 45 7.89 -9.82 -13.78
C ALA A 45 6.68 -10.04 -14.70
N ILE A 46 6.74 -11.03 -15.58
CA ILE A 46 5.63 -11.29 -16.50
C ILE A 46 4.37 -11.60 -15.69
N GLY A 47 3.37 -10.71 -15.77
CA GLY A 47 2.10 -10.84 -15.05
C GLY A 47 2.08 -10.34 -13.62
N ASP A 48 3.23 -9.97 -13.06
CA ASP A 48 3.34 -9.53 -11.67
C ASP A 48 3.99 -8.15 -11.59
N TYR A 49 3.45 -7.31 -10.71
CA TYR A 49 4.00 -6.00 -10.41
C TYR A 49 4.01 -5.78 -8.91
N TYR A 50 5.12 -5.30 -8.39
CA TYR A 50 5.26 -4.97 -6.97
C TYR A 50 5.98 -3.64 -6.83
N HIS A 51 5.36 -2.71 -6.10
CA HIS A 51 5.95 -1.40 -5.81
C HIS A 51 5.82 -1.13 -4.32
N THR A 52 6.91 -0.81 -3.67
CA THR A 52 6.92 -0.44 -2.26
C THR A 52 7.72 0.85 -2.05
N PHE A 53 7.26 1.68 -1.15
CA PHE A 53 8.02 2.82 -0.70
C PHE A 53 7.80 3.06 0.78
N THR A 54 8.75 3.75 1.39
CA THR A 54 8.72 4.10 2.81
C THR A 54 8.81 5.61 2.97
N LEU A 55 7.94 6.16 3.82
CA LEU A 55 7.93 7.58 4.16
C LEU A 55 8.29 7.76 5.62
N LYS A 56 9.09 8.81 5.89
CA LYS A 56 9.27 9.30 7.25
C LYS A 56 8.27 10.42 7.48
N LEU A 57 7.36 10.20 8.43
CA LEU A 57 6.27 11.13 8.74
C LEU A 57 6.63 12.05 9.93
N SER A 58 5.88 13.15 10.07
CA SER A 58 5.84 13.86 11.33
C SER A 58 5.12 13.00 12.38
N GLU A 59 5.37 13.25 13.65
CA GLU A 59 4.64 12.59 14.74
C GLU A 59 3.15 12.85 14.65
N SER A 60 2.75 14.05 14.29
CA SER A 60 1.33 14.42 14.12
C SER A 60 0.66 13.62 13.02
N ASP A 61 1.28 13.53 11.83
CA ASP A 61 0.73 12.75 10.72
C ASP A 61 0.68 11.26 11.05
N ARG A 62 1.69 10.76 11.76
CA ARG A 62 1.71 9.37 12.22
C ARG A 62 0.53 9.08 13.15
N GLN A 63 0.32 9.92 14.16
CA GLN A 63 -0.79 9.74 15.11
C GLN A 63 -2.15 9.82 14.42
N ASN A 64 -2.32 10.73 13.48
CA ASN A 64 -3.55 10.86 12.72
C ASN A 64 -3.80 9.63 11.82
N ALA A 65 -2.76 9.09 11.23
CA ALA A 65 -2.88 7.86 10.43
C ALA A 65 -3.28 6.66 11.30
N ILE A 66 -2.66 6.52 12.46
CA ILE A 66 -3.01 5.47 13.43
C ILE A 66 -4.47 5.62 13.86
N LEU A 67 -4.89 6.83 14.19
CA LEU A 67 -6.26 7.10 14.61
C LEU A 67 -7.26 6.75 13.50
N LYS A 68 -6.94 7.07 12.25
CA LYS A 68 -7.77 6.73 11.09
C LYS A 68 -8.00 5.22 10.99
N ILE A 69 -6.95 4.44 11.19
CA ILE A 69 -7.02 2.97 11.13
C ILE A 69 -7.81 2.43 12.33
N LYS A 70 -7.49 2.89 13.53
CA LYS A 70 -8.13 2.39 14.77
C LYS A 70 -9.59 2.78 14.88
N SER A 71 -9.99 3.91 14.31
CA SER A 71 -11.39 4.38 14.38
C SER A 71 -12.28 3.81 13.28
N ALA A 72 -11.75 3.02 12.37
CA ALA A 72 -12.55 2.39 11.33
C ALA A 72 -13.52 1.38 11.95
N ASP A 73 -14.73 1.33 11.41
CA ASP A 73 -15.80 0.43 11.93
C ASP A 73 -15.39 -1.03 11.90
N ASN A 74 -14.54 -1.42 10.95
CA ASN A 74 -14.09 -2.79 10.79
C ASN A 74 -12.69 -3.05 11.38
N PHE A 75 -12.21 -2.17 12.24
CA PHE A 75 -10.88 -2.36 12.85
C PHE A 75 -10.85 -3.62 13.72
N LYS A 76 -9.79 -4.41 13.57
CA LYS A 76 -9.55 -5.61 14.36
C LYS A 76 -8.16 -5.58 14.99
N ALA A 77 -8.09 -5.92 16.26
CA ALA A 77 -6.82 -5.97 17.00
C ALA A 77 -6.08 -7.30 16.80
N ASP A 78 -6.17 -7.86 15.60
CA ASP A 78 -5.46 -9.08 15.21
C ASP A 78 -5.04 -8.97 13.74
N ASN A 79 -4.17 -9.86 13.31
CA ASN A 79 -3.71 -9.88 11.93
C ASN A 79 -4.82 -10.42 11.00
N SER A 80 -5.58 -9.51 10.43
CA SER A 80 -6.75 -9.80 9.58
C SER A 80 -6.46 -9.58 8.10
N SER A 81 -5.22 -9.80 7.66
CA SER A 81 -4.86 -9.62 6.25
C SER A 81 -5.79 -10.41 5.33
N ILE A 82 -6.24 -9.76 4.26
CA ILE A 82 -7.07 -10.37 3.23
C ILE A 82 -6.25 -11.09 2.17
N ASP A 83 -4.94 -10.96 2.23
CA ASP A 83 -3.97 -11.43 1.25
C ASP A 83 -4.24 -12.89 0.83
N GLN A 84 -4.19 -13.82 1.77
CA GLN A 84 -4.29 -15.24 1.47
C GLN A 84 -5.69 -15.69 1.03
N ARG A 85 -6.75 -15.03 1.48
CA ARG A 85 -8.12 -15.43 1.15
C ARG A 85 -8.52 -15.06 -0.27
N LEU A 86 -7.98 -13.95 -0.77
CA LEU A 86 -8.41 -13.41 -2.06
C LEU A 86 -7.56 -13.92 -3.22
N TYR A 87 -6.31 -14.28 -2.97
CA TYR A 87 -5.45 -14.86 -4.01
C TYR A 87 -5.87 -16.27 -4.40
N LEU A 88 -6.56 -16.99 -3.53
CA LEU A 88 -6.94 -18.40 -3.75
C LEU A 88 -8.39 -18.57 -4.22
N SER A 89 -9.14 -17.50 -4.47
CA SER A 89 -10.55 -17.60 -4.82
C SER A 89 -10.90 -16.86 -6.12
N ASP A 90 -12.04 -17.21 -6.73
CA ASP A 90 -12.57 -16.51 -7.89
C ASP A 90 -12.87 -15.02 -7.61
N LYS A 91 -12.92 -14.63 -6.34
CA LYS A 91 -13.16 -13.25 -5.92
C LYS A 91 -12.06 -12.28 -6.30
N ARG A 92 -10.91 -12.77 -6.74
CA ARG A 92 -9.82 -11.92 -7.26
C ARG A 92 -10.21 -11.22 -8.57
N TYR A 93 -11.15 -11.77 -9.31
CA TYR A 93 -11.59 -11.19 -10.59
C TYR A 93 -12.91 -10.46 -10.48
N PHE A 94 -13.84 -10.98 -9.69
CA PHE A 94 -15.19 -10.45 -9.59
C PHE A 94 -15.62 -10.30 -8.14
N GLY A 95 -16.33 -9.23 -7.85
CA GLY A 95 -16.83 -8.95 -6.51
C GLY A 95 -16.69 -7.47 -6.15
N THR A 96 -17.03 -7.17 -4.90
CA THR A 96 -16.90 -5.82 -4.37
C THR A 96 -15.48 -5.59 -3.86
N LYS A 97 -15.05 -4.34 -3.88
CA LYS A 97 -13.78 -3.97 -3.24
C LYS A 97 -13.90 -4.14 -1.71
N VAL A 98 -12.79 -4.50 -1.09
CA VAL A 98 -12.73 -4.77 0.34
C VAL A 98 -11.65 -3.90 0.96
N THR A 99 -11.97 -3.30 2.10
CA THR A 99 -11.01 -2.56 2.92
C THR A 99 -10.92 -3.24 4.28
N GLN A 100 -9.70 -3.44 4.77
CA GLN A 100 -9.44 -4.01 6.10
C GLN A 100 -8.59 -3.05 6.91
N ASN A 101 -8.86 -2.97 8.20
CA ASN A 101 -8.10 -2.17 9.16
C ASN A 101 -7.79 -3.07 10.36
N TYR A 102 -6.51 -3.23 10.66
CA TYR A 102 -6.12 -4.14 11.74
C TYR A 102 -4.76 -3.73 12.33
N GLU A 103 -4.38 -4.37 13.42
CA GLU A 103 -3.04 -4.19 13.96
C GLU A 103 -2.31 -5.53 14.03
N THR A 104 -1.00 -5.44 13.86
CA THR A 104 -0.08 -6.53 14.08
C THR A 104 0.77 -6.20 15.30
N GLU A 105 1.70 -7.08 15.64
CA GLU A 105 2.67 -6.81 16.71
C GLU A 105 3.46 -5.51 16.46
N ASN A 106 3.76 -5.19 15.21
CA ASN A 106 4.70 -4.12 14.85
C ASN A 106 4.05 -2.90 14.18
N ALA A 107 2.82 -2.99 13.73
CA ALA A 107 2.23 -1.94 12.92
C ALA A 107 0.70 -1.88 13.01
N TYR A 108 0.15 -0.72 12.65
CA TYR A 108 -1.26 -0.55 12.31
C TYR A 108 -1.36 -0.58 10.80
N VAL A 109 -2.32 -1.35 10.27
CA VAL A 109 -2.38 -1.68 8.84
C VAL A 109 -3.74 -1.36 8.26
N ARG A 110 -3.73 -0.78 7.06
CA ARG A 110 -4.90 -0.57 6.24
C ARG A 110 -4.66 -1.22 4.89
N GLU A 111 -5.56 -2.13 4.50
CA GLU A 111 -5.48 -2.84 3.23
C GLU A 111 -6.66 -2.52 2.34
N TYR A 112 -6.40 -2.47 1.04
CA TYR A 112 -7.41 -2.23 0.01
C TYR A 112 -7.25 -3.28 -1.07
N PHE A 113 -8.34 -3.91 -1.43
CA PHE A 113 -8.39 -4.91 -2.49
C PHE A 113 -9.53 -4.59 -3.44
N GLN A 114 -9.23 -4.56 -4.73
CA GLN A 114 -10.25 -4.39 -5.76
C GLN A 114 -10.07 -5.45 -6.84
N PRO A 115 -11.11 -6.29 -7.08
CA PRO A 115 -11.09 -7.24 -8.18
C PRO A 115 -10.89 -6.53 -9.52
N SER A 116 -10.22 -7.21 -10.46
CA SER A 116 -9.93 -6.61 -11.77
C SER A 116 -11.18 -6.43 -12.65
N GLY A 117 -12.23 -7.18 -12.37
CA GLY A 117 -13.44 -7.21 -13.20
C GLY A 117 -13.30 -8.07 -14.46
N GLN A 118 -12.15 -8.72 -14.62
CA GLN A 118 -11.88 -9.51 -15.81
C GLN A 118 -10.96 -10.68 -15.49
N GLU A 119 -11.38 -11.89 -15.81
CA GLU A 119 -10.59 -13.10 -15.59
C GLU A 119 -9.24 -13.00 -16.30
N GLY A 120 -8.17 -13.39 -15.62
CA GLY A 120 -6.81 -13.35 -16.14
C GLY A 120 -6.06 -12.04 -15.92
N TYR A 121 -6.74 -11.00 -15.44
CA TYR A 121 -6.13 -9.71 -15.12
C TYR A 121 -5.92 -9.59 -13.62
N ALA A 122 -4.76 -9.06 -13.21
CA ALA A 122 -4.41 -8.92 -11.80
C ALA A 122 -5.35 -7.95 -11.08
N PRO A 123 -5.83 -8.31 -9.87
CA PRO A 123 -6.55 -7.36 -9.03
C PRO A 123 -5.60 -6.30 -8.47
N THR A 124 -6.17 -5.22 -7.96
CA THR A 124 -5.40 -4.19 -7.25
C THR A 124 -5.37 -4.52 -5.77
N PHE A 125 -4.19 -4.68 -5.21
CA PHE A 125 -4.00 -4.88 -3.77
C PHE A 125 -3.01 -3.86 -3.25
N ARG A 126 -3.42 -3.08 -2.24
CA ARG A 126 -2.59 -2.04 -1.63
C ARG A 126 -2.61 -2.18 -0.13
N ARG A 127 -1.44 -1.99 0.49
CA ARG A 127 -1.28 -2.07 1.94
C ARG A 127 -0.50 -0.87 2.45
N ILE A 128 -1.03 -0.23 3.49
CA ILE A 128 -0.32 0.81 4.23
C ILE A 128 -0.07 0.31 5.64
N SER A 129 1.18 0.35 6.09
CA SER A 129 1.58 -0.04 7.43
C SER A 129 2.20 1.16 8.16
N ILE A 130 1.68 1.48 9.34
CA ILE A 130 2.22 2.54 10.19
C ILE A 130 2.95 1.88 11.35
N SER A 131 4.24 2.12 11.46
CA SER A 131 5.08 1.54 12.51
C SER A 131 4.58 1.96 13.91
N LYS A 132 4.56 1.01 14.84
CA LYS A 132 4.24 1.28 16.24
C LYS A 132 5.36 2.00 16.98
N THR A 133 6.60 1.89 16.49
CA THR A 133 7.80 2.39 17.20
C THR A 133 8.53 3.52 16.49
N LYS A 134 8.30 3.69 15.18
CA LYS A 134 8.99 4.70 14.36
C LYS A 134 7.99 5.59 13.63
N ASN A 135 8.41 6.79 13.27
CA ASN A 135 7.60 7.70 12.44
C ASN A 135 7.67 7.30 10.97
N GLU A 136 7.26 6.09 10.68
CA GLU A 136 7.47 5.46 9.38
C GLU A 136 6.17 4.83 8.85
N LEU A 137 5.89 5.14 7.58
CA LEU A 137 4.80 4.55 6.81
C LEU A 137 5.39 3.74 5.67
N THR A 138 4.96 2.49 5.52
CA THR A 138 5.31 1.64 4.38
C THR A 138 4.09 1.44 3.51
N PHE A 139 4.24 1.68 2.21
CA PHE A 139 3.19 1.46 1.21
C PHE A 139 3.61 0.30 0.30
N GLU A 140 2.66 -0.57 0.02
CA GLU A 140 2.86 -1.69 -0.92
C GLU A 140 1.72 -1.71 -1.94
N ASP A 141 2.09 -1.80 -3.20
CA ASP A 141 1.15 -1.98 -4.32
C ASP A 141 1.52 -3.30 -5.00
N ILE A 142 0.60 -4.26 -4.94
CA ILE A 142 0.86 -5.64 -5.36
C ILE A 142 -0.18 -6.03 -6.40
N ASP A 143 0.27 -6.26 -7.63
CA ASP A 143 -0.56 -6.71 -8.74
C ASP A 143 -0.05 -8.10 -9.18
N GLU A 144 -0.69 -9.16 -8.69
CA GLU A 144 -0.32 -10.55 -8.99
C GLU A 144 -1.46 -11.34 -9.62
#